data_9338635fb16609069efb7078df3e672d
#
_entry.id   9338635fb16609069efb7078df3e672d
#
_cell.length_a   1.000
_cell.length_b   1.000
_cell.length_c   1.000
_cell.angle_alpha   90.00
_cell.angle_beta   90.00
_cell.angle_gamma   90.00
#
_symmetry.space_group_name_H-M   'P 1'
#
loop_
_entity.id
_entity.type
_entity.pdbx_description
1 polymer ?
#
loop_
_entity_poly.entity_id
_entity_poly.type
_entity_poly.pdbx_seq_one_letter_code
_entity_poly.pdbx_strand_id
1 'polypeptide(L)'
;MAAVAVIAIAGCSSGDKEEPAAKPTTSTPAPPPTADPPPRPPEEGACYDLSFRQAVAPTSARKPTACDAPHTSETYAVGTLDTVVDGHLLAVDSERVQAQVAEACPRALADFLGGDQADLRLSMIRPVWFTPTLAQSDRGADWYRCDVVVVSGDEELAEPDTSLKGALEKEAMREEYAMCGTAAPDAEAFERVICGAEHSWRAIQVVPYETDRYPGEQAVREPLESPCEDAGLDVADDPLDYEWGYEYPTKEQWEMGQTWGLCWAPD
;
A
#
# COMPACT_ATOMS: atom_id res chain seq x y z
N MET A 1 -53.78 -2.62 -50.04
CA MET A 1 -54.28 -3.78 -50.81
C MET A 1 -54.21 -4.99 -49.91
N ALA A 2 -55.35 -5.52 -49.57
CA ALA A 2 -55.56 -6.63 -48.66
C ALA A 2 -55.32 -7.96 -49.37
N ALA A 3 -54.88 -8.96 -48.68
CA ALA A 3 -55.19 -10.36 -49.00
C ALA A 3 -55.18 -11.19 -47.71
N VAL A 4 -56.40 -11.52 -47.34
CA VAL A 4 -56.81 -12.49 -46.33
C VAL A 4 -56.75 -13.87 -46.96
N ALA A 5 -56.15 -14.85 -46.30
CA ALA A 5 -56.36 -16.26 -46.67
C ALA A 5 -56.83 -17.03 -45.43
N VAL A 6 -58.05 -17.43 -45.46
CA VAL A 6 -58.75 -18.36 -44.58
C VAL A 6 -58.52 -19.77 -45.14
N ILE A 7 -58.07 -20.72 -44.31
CA ILE A 7 -58.24 -22.17 -44.64
C ILE A 7 -58.81 -22.90 -43.44
N ALA A 8 -59.76 -23.72 -43.76
CA ALA A 8 -60.71 -24.37 -42.93
C ALA A 8 -60.30 -25.59 -42.17
N ILE A 9 -61.06 -25.88 -41.18
CA ILE A 9 -61.14 -27.00 -40.26
C ILE A 9 -61.40 -28.31 -40.97
N ALA A 10 -60.73 -29.37 -40.59
CA ALA A 10 -61.26 -30.71 -40.72
C ALA A 10 -60.99 -31.49 -39.41
N GLY A 11 -62.03 -31.76 -38.70
CA GLY A 11 -62.03 -32.61 -37.54
C GLY A 11 -62.02 -34.09 -37.94
N CYS A 12 -61.43 -34.92 -37.10
CA CYS A 12 -61.80 -36.34 -37.02
C CYS A 12 -61.75 -36.77 -35.55
N SER A 13 -62.77 -37.34 -35.16
CA SER A 13 -63.19 -37.88 -33.86
C SER A 13 -62.54 -39.25 -33.56
N SER A 14 -62.54 -39.56 -32.29
CA SER A 14 -62.66 -40.83 -31.60
C SER A 14 -61.38 -41.60 -31.18
N GLY A 15 -61.37 -41.85 -29.92
CA GLY A 15 -60.56 -42.89 -29.27
C GLY A 15 -60.32 -42.63 -27.78
N ASP A 16 -61.42 -42.88 -26.97
CA ASP A 16 -61.30 -42.96 -25.53
C ASP A 16 -60.29 -44.05 -25.12
N LYS A 17 -59.20 -43.68 -24.52
CA LYS A 17 -58.48 -44.54 -23.54
C LYS A 17 -58.12 -43.66 -22.35
N GLU A 18 -58.81 -43.91 -21.24
CA GLU A 18 -58.42 -43.40 -19.91
C GLU A 18 -57.03 -43.83 -19.60
N GLU A 19 -56.13 -42.89 -19.56
CA GLU A 19 -54.80 -43.02 -18.99
C GLU A 19 -54.91 -42.58 -17.53
N PRO A 20 -54.36 -43.37 -16.55
CA PRO A 20 -54.48 -43.05 -15.15
C PRO A 20 -53.75 -41.77 -14.84
N ALA A 21 -54.44 -40.81 -14.25
CA ALA A 21 -53.92 -39.54 -13.79
C ALA A 21 -52.65 -39.71 -12.98
N ALA A 22 -51.53 -39.28 -13.49
CA ALA A 22 -50.29 -39.17 -12.79
C ALA A 22 -50.46 -38.18 -11.61
N LYS A 23 -50.26 -38.66 -10.38
CA LYS A 23 -50.22 -37.81 -9.17
C LYS A 23 -49.21 -36.72 -9.36
N PRO A 24 -49.53 -35.46 -9.04
CA PRO A 24 -48.52 -34.39 -9.06
C PRO A 24 -47.42 -34.74 -8.05
N THR A 25 -46.23 -35.05 -8.52
CA THR A 25 -45.03 -35.14 -7.72
C THR A 25 -44.67 -33.71 -7.28
N THR A 26 -44.95 -33.39 -6.04
CA THR A 26 -44.51 -32.15 -5.41
C THR A 26 -43.01 -32.26 -5.28
N SER A 27 -42.29 -31.67 -6.27
CA SER A 27 -40.82 -31.50 -6.14
C SER A 27 -40.55 -30.51 -5.02
N THR A 28 -40.06 -30.98 -3.91
CA THR A 28 -39.52 -30.10 -2.85
C THR A 28 -38.38 -29.28 -3.49
N PRO A 29 -38.43 -27.93 -3.43
CA PRO A 29 -37.33 -27.12 -3.93
C PRO A 29 -36.01 -27.56 -3.26
N ALA A 30 -34.96 -27.75 -4.02
CA ALA A 30 -33.63 -27.99 -3.48
C ALA A 30 -33.27 -26.82 -2.57
N PRO A 31 -32.65 -27.06 -1.40
CA PRO A 31 -32.18 -25.97 -0.55
C PRO A 31 -31.24 -25.07 -1.38
N PRO A 32 -31.31 -23.75 -1.17
CA PRO A 32 -30.39 -22.85 -1.86
C PRO A 32 -28.94 -23.29 -1.58
N PRO A 33 -28.02 -23.15 -2.55
CA PRO A 33 -26.63 -23.48 -2.34
C PRO A 33 -26.12 -22.67 -1.14
N THR A 34 -25.47 -23.33 -0.19
CA THR A 34 -24.82 -22.67 0.92
C THR A 34 -23.71 -21.81 0.33
N ALA A 35 -23.75 -20.52 0.56
CA ALA A 35 -22.67 -19.64 0.13
C ALA A 35 -21.34 -20.07 0.74
N ASP A 36 -20.27 -20.07 -0.02
CA ASP A 36 -18.93 -20.33 0.50
C ASP A 36 -18.62 -19.31 1.61
N PRO A 37 -17.91 -19.73 2.68
CA PRO A 37 -17.53 -18.79 3.72
C PRO A 37 -16.62 -17.69 3.14
N PRO A 38 -16.65 -16.48 3.71
CA PRO A 38 -15.78 -15.41 3.27
C PRO A 38 -14.30 -15.81 3.36
N PRO A 39 -13.44 -15.30 2.46
CA PRO A 39 -12.01 -15.51 2.54
C PRO A 39 -11.46 -15.05 3.90
N ARG A 40 -10.58 -15.86 4.50
CA ARG A 40 -9.98 -15.50 5.78
C ARG A 40 -9.13 -14.23 5.61
N PRO A 41 -9.14 -13.31 6.60
CA PRO A 41 -8.23 -12.19 6.63
C PRO A 41 -6.77 -12.68 6.75
N PRO A 42 -5.80 -11.88 6.28
CA PRO A 42 -4.38 -12.09 6.59
C PRO A 42 -4.11 -12.09 8.09
N GLU A 43 -2.96 -12.62 8.50
CA GLU A 43 -2.55 -12.65 9.91
C GLU A 43 -1.48 -11.57 10.15
N GLU A 44 -1.54 -10.88 11.29
CA GLU A 44 -0.46 -10.00 11.75
C GLU A 44 0.80 -10.82 12.04
N GLY A 45 1.97 -10.23 11.74
CA GLY A 45 3.26 -10.89 11.87
C GLY A 45 3.56 -11.90 10.74
N ALA A 46 2.72 -11.97 9.71
CA ALA A 46 3.01 -12.81 8.54
C ALA A 46 4.05 -12.14 7.64
N CYS A 47 5.02 -12.92 7.15
CA CYS A 47 6.07 -12.46 6.26
C CYS A 47 5.81 -12.91 4.82
N TYR A 48 6.26 -12.11 3.86
CA TYR A 48 6.07 -12.38 2.43
C TYR A 48 7.35 -12.03 1.64
N ASP A 49 7.61 -12.81 0.61
CA ASP A 49 8.59 -12.51 -0.41
C ASP A 49 7.86 -11.82 -1.59
N LEU A 50 8.00 -10.50 -1.67
CA LEU A 50 7.40 -9.62 -2.68
C LEU A 50 8.48 -8.97 -3.52
N SER A 51 8.30 -8.88 -4.83
CA SER A 51 9.05 -7.90 -5.62
C SER A 51 8.49 -6.49 -5.37
N PHE A 52 9.26 -5.46 -5.70
CA PHE A 52 8.80 -4.06 -5.60
C PHE A 52 7.46 -3.84 -6.29
N ARG A 53 7.30 -4.34 -7.52
CA ARG A 53 6.03 -4.26 -8.26
C ARG A 53 4.86 -4.94 -7.54
N GLN A 54 5.12 -6.02 -6.79
CA GLN A 54 4.08 -6.70 -6.01
C GLN A 54 3.77 -5.93 -4.73
N ALA A 55 4.74 -5.28 -4.12
CA ALA A 55 4.56 -4.47 -2.92
C ALA A 55 3.72 -3.21 -3.16
N VAL A 56 3.83 -2.60 -4.35
CA VAL A 56 3.06 -1.41 -4.72
C VAL A 56 1.72 -1.73 -5.41
N ALA A 57 1.38 -3.01 -5.57
CA ALA A 57 0.09 -3.42 -6.13
C ALA A 57 -1.02 -3.27 -5.08
N PRO A 58 -2.27 -2.92 -5.46
CA PRO A 58 -3.37 -2.72 -4.50
C PRO A 58 -3.87 -4.02 -3.85
N THR A 59 -3.56 -5.17 -4.44
CA THR A 59 -3.95 -6.50 -3.96
C THR A 59 -2.78 -7.47 -4.02
N SER A 60 -2.75 -8.47 -3.14
CA SER A 60 -1.72 -9.50 -3.16
C SER A 60 -2.34 -10.90 -3.10
N ALA A 61 -1.88 -11.78 -3.99
CA ALA A 61 -2.20 -13.21 -3.98
C ALA A 61 -1.05 -14.06 -3.41
N ARG A 62 0.02 -13.41 -2.91
CA ARG A 62 1.18 -14.12 -2.34
C ARG A 62 0.78 -14.84 -1.04
N LYS A 63 1.34 -16.02 -0.86
CA LYS A 63 1.20 -16.78 0.38
C LYS A 63 2.28 -16.35 1.35
N PRO A 64 2.00 -16.40 2.67
CA PRO A 64 3.03 -16.17 3.67
C PRO A 64 4.21 -17.12 3.51
N THR A 65 5.42 -16.63 3.80
CA THR A 65 6.65 -17.39 4.00
C THR A 65 7.01 -17.41 5.48
N ALA A 66 8.00 -18.22 5.87
CA ALA A 66 8.51 -18.21 7.23
C ALA A 66 9.33 -16.93 7.47
N CYS A 67 9.12 -16.27 8.61
CA CYS A 67 9.81 -15.00 8.92
C CYS A 67 11.29 -15.19 9.32
N ASP A 68 11.74 -16.42 9.50
CA ASP A 68 13.14 -16.80 9.68
C ASP A 68 13.84 -17.17 8.36
N ALA A 69 13.13 -17.03 7.22
CA ALA A 69 13.67 -17.13 5.87
C ALA A 69 13.73 -15.72 5.26
N PRO A 70 14.55 -15.50 4.21
CA PRO A 70 14.56 -14.24 3.48
C PRO A 70 13.16 -13.81 3.07
N HIS A 71 12.78 -12.59 3.40
CA HIS A 71 11.50 -12.00 3.09
C HIS A 71 11.65 -10.48 2.89
N THR A 72 10.78 -9.89 2.12
CA THR A 72 10.85 -8.46 1.79
C THR A 72 9.76 -7.64 2.46
N SER A 73 8.78 -8.30 3.10
CA SER A 73 7.59 -7.65 3.64
C SER A 73 7.10 -8.38 4.89
N GLU A 74 6.70 -7.62 5.91
CA GLU A 74 6.11 -8.11 7.16
C GLU A 74 4.78 -7.38 7.41
N THR A 75 3.71 -8.12 7.73
CA THR A 75 2.42 -7.54 8.11
C THR A 75 2.46 -7.05 9.54
N TYR A 76 2.34 -5.74 9.74
CA TYR A 76 2.34 -5.13 11.08
C TYR A 76 0.95 -4.79 11.61
N ALA A 77 -0.06 -4.71 10.73
CA ALA A 77 -1.45 -4.50 11.16
C ALA A 77 -2.44 -5.11 10.16
N VAL A 78 -3.57 -5.56 10.68
CA VAL A 78 -4.72 -6.00 9.90
C VAL A 78 -5.97 -5.31 10.46
N GLY A 79 -6.84 -4.83 9.59
CA GLY A 79 -8.08 -4.18 10.00
C GLY A 79 -9.24 -4.50 9.08
N THR A 80 -10.37 -3.87 9.34
CA THR A 80 -11.61 -4.05 8.58
C THR A 80 -11.96 -2.75 7.86
N LEU A 81 -12.34 -2.85 6.60
CA LEU A 81 -12.82 -1.76 5.76
C LEU A 81 -14.27 -1.43 6.11
N ASP A 82 -14.59 -0.16 6.28
CA ASP A 82 -15.98 0.29 6.25
C ASP A 82 -16.38 0.55 4.78
N THR A 83 -17.10 -0.40 4.22
CA THR A 83 -17.64 -0.30 2.86
C THR A 83 -19.01 0.37 2.79
N VAL A 84 -19.64 0.67 3.94
CA VAL A 84 -20.93 1.37 4.01
C VAL A 84 -20.71 2.80 4.46
N VAL A 85 -20.46 3.68 3.52
CA VAL A 85 -20.19 5.11 3.79
C VAL A 85 -21.43 5.96 3.47
N ASP A 86 -21.89 6.76 4.43
CA ASP A 86 -23.10 7.60 4.31
C ASP A 86 -24.36 6.79 3.90
N GLY A 87 -24.45 5.51 4.31
CA GLY A 87 -25.56 4.62 3.97
C GLY A 87 -25.49 4.02 2.57
N HIS A 88 -24.40 4.22 1.83
CA HIS A 88 -24.15 3.63 0.51
C HIS A 88 -23.09 2.56 0.57
N LEU A 89 -23.37 1.39 -0.01
CA LEU A 89 -22.35 0.35 -0.18
C LEU A 89 -21.39 0.76 -1.30
N LEU A 90 -20.12 0.87 -0.97
CA LEU A 90 -19.04 1.19 -1.90
C LEU A 90 -18.21 -0.05 -2.23
N ALA A 91 -17.62 -0.07 -3.41
CA ALA A 91 -16.63 -1.08 -3.77
C ALA A 91 -15.35 -0.91 -2.96
N VAL A 92 -14.65 -2.02 -2.66
CA VAL A 92 -13.41 -2.01 -1.87
C VAL A 92 -12.28 -1.22 -2.54
N ASP A 93 -12.32 -1.04 -3.86
CA ASP A 93 -11.36 -0.27 -4.65
C ASP A 93 -11.79 1.20 -4.87
N SER A 94 -12.91 1.63 -4.27
CA SER A 94 -13.32 3.04 -4.35
C SER A 94 -12.36 3.94 -3.57
N GLU A 95 -12.14 5.17 -4.05
CA GLU A 95 -11.27 6.16 -3.41
C GLU A 95 -11.56 6.35 -1.91
N ARG A 96 -12.84 6.42 -1.53
CA ARG A 96 -13.26 6.64 -0.14
C ARG A 96 -12.92 5.45 0.78
N VAL A 97 -12.99 4.22 0.27
CA VAL A 97 -12.60 3.03 1.02
C VAL A 97 -11.08 2.93 1.08
N GLN A 98 -10.38 3.18 -0.01
CA GLN A 98 -8.91 3.18 -0.05
C GLN A 98 -8.29 4.27 0.82
N ALA A 99 -8.93 5.44 0.95
CA ALA A 99 -8.48 6.51 1.84
C ALA A 99 -8.41 6.08 3.32
N GLN A 100 -9.29 5.15 3.78
CA GLN A 100 -9.23 4.62 5.15
C GLN A 100 -7.91 3.90 5.41
N VAL A 101 -7.45 3.10 4.46
CA VAL A 101 -6.20 2.33 4.58
C VAL A 101 -4.99 3.22 4.46
N ALA A 102 -5.02 4.17 3.52
CA ALA A 102 -3.96 5.16 3.33
C ALA A 102 -3.74 6.05 4.57
N GLU A 103 -4.75 6.21 5.42
CA GLU A 103 -4.63 6.90 6.71
C GLU A 103 -4.22 5.94 7.84
N ALA A 104 -4.80 4.74 7.91
CA ALA A 104 -4.59 3.80 9.01
C ALA A 104 -3.19 3.18 9.00
N CYS A 105 -2.69 2.73 7.84
CA CYS A 105 -1.43 2.02 7.75
C CYS A 105 -0.22 2.89 8.11
N PRO A 106 -0.03 4.12 7.56
CA PRO A 106 1.11 4.96 7.97
C PRO A 106 1.11 5.31 9.45
N ARG A 107 -0.09 5.47 10.06
CA ARG A 107 -0.21 5.76 11.50
C ARG A 107 0.21 4.57 12.36
N ALA A 108 -0.24 3.36 12.03
CA ALA A 108 0.11 2.16 12.75
C ALA A 108 1.60 1.76 12.56
N LEU A 109 2.24 2.18 11.47
CA LEU A 109 3.64 1.91 11.22
C LEU A 109 4.55 2.58 12.26
N ALA A 110 4.27 3.82 12.65
CA ALA A 110 5.06 4.53 13.65
C ALA A 110 5.10 3.76 14.99
N ASP A 111 3.94 3.27 15.44
CA ASP A 111 3.83 2.47 16.66
C ASP A 111 4.58 1.12 16.54
N PHE A 112 4.58 0.52 15.35
CA PHE A 112 5.26 -0.75 15.10
C PHE A 112 6.78 -0.61 15.09
N LEU A 113 7.31 0.43 14.44
CA LEU A 113 8.75 0.65 14.28
C LEU A 113 9.40 1.26 15.53
N GLY A 114 8.62 1.97 16.37
CA GLY A 114 9.19 2.85 17.40
C GLY A 114 9.90 4.06 16.79
N GLY A 115 10.63 4.83 17.62
CA GLY A 115 11.26 6.06 17.16
C GLY A 115 10.27 7.21 16.94
N ASP A 116 10.75 8.29 16.40
CA ASP A 116 9.93 9.46 16.11
C ASP A 116 9.62 9.60 14.60
N GLN A 117 8.84 10.63 14.27
CA GLN A 117 8.45 10.87 12.88
C GLN A 117 9.64 11.31 12.00
N ALA A 118 10.66 11.94 12.59
CA ALA A 118 11.86 12.33 11.86
C ALA A 118 12.70 11.10 11.53
N ASP A 119 12.89 10.18 12.50
CA ASP A 119 13.57 8.89 12.28
C ASP A 119 12.94 8.11 11.11
N LEU A 120 11.59 8.04 11.09
CA LEU A 120 10.87 7.37 10.01
C LEU A 120 11.10 8.05 8.65
N ARG A 121 11.07 9.38 8.61
CA ARG A 121 11.27 10.16 7.37
C ARG A 121 12.71 10.07 6.85
N LEU A 122 13.69 9.90 7.76
CA LEU A 122 15.10 9.71 7.42
C LEU A 122 15.46 8.24 7.13
N SER A 123 14.50 7.33 7.17
CA SER A 123 14.71 5.92 6.83
C SER A 123 14.22 5.59 5.42
N MET A 124 14.60 4.43 4.93
CA MET A 124 14.08 3.83 3.70
C MET A 124 12.93 2.84 3.97
N ILE A 125 12.41 2.79 5.21
CA ILE A 125 11.29 1.94 5.62
C ILE A 125 9.98 2.58 5.18
N ARG A 126 9.11 1.81 4.54
CA ARG A 126 7.85 2.32 3.97
C ARG A 126 6.67 1.41 4.30
N PRO A 127 5.48 1.99 4.54
CA PRO A 127 4.24 1.23 4.57
C PRO A 127 3.80 0.89 3.14
N VAL A 128 3.32 -0.32 2.97
CA VAL A 128 2.52 -0.72 1.82
C VAL A 128 1.25 -1.40 2.33
N TRP A 129 0.20 -1.46 1.52
CA TRP A 129 -1.04 -2.07 1.98
C TRP A 129 -1.79 -2.79 0.88
N PHE A 130 -2.60 -3.74 1.29
CA PHE A 130 -3.38 -4.57 0.40
C PHE A 130 -4.82 -4.66 0.89
N THR A 131 -5.74 -4.65 -0.06
CA THR A 131 -7.16 -4.90 0.17
C THR A 131 -7.61 -6.13 -0.61
N PRO A 132 -8.81 -6.68 -0.32
CA PRO A 132 -9.36 -7.77 -1.11
C PRO A 132 -9.54 -7.37 -2.57
N THR A 133 -9.44 -8.34 -3.45
CA THR A 133 -9.96 -8.18 -4.81
C THR A 133 -11.48 -8.02 -4.79
N LEU A 134 -12.07 -7.45 -5.83
CA LEU A 134 -13.54 -7.38 -5.98
C LEU A 134 -14.19 -8.75 -5.79
N ALA A 135 -13.62 -9.79 -6.41
CA ALA A 135 -14.15 -11.16 -6.28
C ALA A 135 -14.02 -11.73 -4.85
N GLN A 136 -13.10 -11.30 -4.04
CA GLN A 136 -13.01 -11.65 -2.62
C GLN A 136 -14.03 -10.85 -1.80
N SER A 137 -14.19 -9.57 -2.10
CA SER A 137 -15.19 -8.71 -1.47
C SER A 137 -16.62 -9.16 -1.76
N ASP A 138 -16.91 -9.61 -2.98
CA ASP A 138 -18.21 -10.21 -3.33
C ASP A 138 -18.54 -11.45 -2.50
N ARG A 139 -17.52 -12.13 -1.94
CA ARG A 139 -17.69 -13.25 -1.00
C ARG A 139 -17.63 -12.82 0.46
N GLY A 140 -17.66 -11.51 0.73
CA GLY A 140 -17.72 -10.96 2.07
C GLY A 140 -16.34 -10.68 2.72
N ALA A 141 -15.26 -10.59 1.94
CA ALA A 141 -13.98 -10.11 2.46
C ALA A 141 -14.00 -8.58 2.58
N ASP A 142 -13.68 -8.09 3.76
CA ASP A 142 -13.70 -6.67 4.12
C ASP A 142 -12.45 -6.24 4.88
N TRP A 143 -11.38 -7.03 4.81
CA TRP A 143 -10.13 -6.77 5.51
C TRP A 143 -9.22 -5.80 4.74
N TYR A 144 -8.31 -5.16 5.46
CA TYR A 144 -7.10 -4.60 4.89
C TYR A 144 -5.88 -5.08 5.67
N ARG A 145 -4.74 -5.08 5.04
CA ARG A 145 -3.46 -5.49 5.57
C ARG A 145 -2.43 -4.41 5.32
N CYS A 146 -1.72 -4.02 6.37
CA CYS A 146 -0.60 -3.10 6.33
C CYS A 146 0.70 -3.88 6.45
N ASP A 147 1.55 -3.78 5.45
CA ASP A 147 2.87 -4.40 5.44
C ASP A 147 3.95 -3.32 5.50
N VAL A 148 5.06 -3.65 6.13
CA VAL A 148 6.28 -2.86 6.11
C VAL A 148 7.27 -3.46 5.13
N VAL A 149 7.92 -2.61 4.35
CA VAL A 149 9.01 -2.95 3.42
C VAL A 149 10.16 -1.98 3.63
N VAL A 150 11.37 -2.39 3.25
CA VAL A 150 12.52 -1.50 3.13
C VAL A 150 12.86 -1.35 1.65
N VAL A 151 12.78 -0.13 1.13
CA VAL A 151 13.19 0.16 -0.25
C VAL A 151 14.71 0.32 -0.25
N SER A 152 15.43 -0.60 -0.87
CA SER A 152 16.90 -0.62 -0.84
C SER A 152 17.55 0.20 -1.95
N GLY A 153 16.81 0.50 -3.01
CA GLY A 153 17.24 1.22 -4.21
C GLY A 153 16.10 1.42 -5.18
N ASP A 154 16.41 1.75 -6.42
CA ASP A 154 15.40 1.95 -7.47
C ASP A 154 14.65 0.63 -7.78
N GLU A 155 13.36 0.62 -7.52
CA GLU A 155 12.47 -0.56 -7.66
C GLU A 155 12.98 -1.85 -6.97
N GLU A 156 13.80 -1.72 -5.91
CA GLU A 156 14.37 -2.84 -5.16
C GLU A 156 13.91 -2.82 -3.70
N LEU A 157 13.75 -4.01 -3.12
CA LEU A 157 13.43 -4.19 -1.70
C LEU A 157 14.57 -4.94 -1.00
N ALA A 158 14.92 -4.49 0.20
CA ALA A 158 15.81 -5.24 1.07
C ALA A 158 15.14 -6.51 1.61
N GLU A 159 15.94 -7.49 1.99
CA GLU A 159 15.51 -8.74 2.63
C GLU A 159 15.98 -8.78 4.09
N PRO A 160 15.27 -8.11 5.03
CA PRO A 160 15.58 -8.21 6.45
C PRO A 160 15.57 -9.68 6.89
N ASP A 161 16.53 -10.06 7.72
CA ASP A 161 16.63 -11.40 8.31
C ASP A 161 15.90 -11.49 9.66
N THR A 162 15.36 -10.38 10.13
CA THR A 162 14.61 -10.26 11.39
C THR A 162 13.42 -9.32 11.23
N SER A 163 12.47 -9.42 12.17
CA SER A 163 11.34 -8.49 12.22
C SER A 163 11.79 -7.03 12.36
N LEU A 164 11.14 -6.15 11.62
CA LEU A 164 11.33 -4.70 11.70
C LEU A 164 10.64 -4.05 12.91
N LYS A 165 9.99 -4.84 13.77
CA LYS A 165 9.37 -4.32 14.99
C LYS A 165 10.42 -3.67 15.90
N GLY A 166 10.19 -2.39 16.24
CA GLY A 166 11.13 -1.58 17.02
C GLY A 166 12.43 -1.28 16.27
N ALA A 167 12.45 -1.30 14.93
CA ALA A 167 13.65 -1.10 14.13
C ALA A 167 14.27 0.29 14.36
N LEU A 168 13.45 1.32 14.52
CA LEU A 168 13.92 2.69 14.73
C LEU A 168 14.41 2.96 16.16
N GLU A 169 14.14 2.05 17.12
CA GLU A 169 14.71 2.09 18.47
C GLU A 169 16.08 1.40 18.54
N LYS A 170 16.42 0.57 17.56
CA LYS A 170 17.67 -0.18 17.47
C LYS A 170 18.67 0.57 16.60
N GLU A 171 19.74 1.07 17.19
CA GLU A 171 20.77 1.86 16.50
C GLU A 171 21.27 1.17 15.21
N ALA A 172 21.63 -0.11 15.27
CA ALA A 172 22.13 -0.85 14.11
C ALA A 172 21.14 -0.90 12.94
N MET A 173 19.84 -1.11 13.21
CA MET A 173 18.81 -1.15 12.16
C MET A 173 18.48 0.26 11.64
N ARG A 174 18.50 1.26 12.54
CA ARG A 174 18.30 2.65 12.16
C ARG A 174 19.42 3.13 11.24
N GLU A 175 20.68 2.77 11.53
CA GLU A 175 21.82 3.05 10.67
C GLU A 175 21.77 2.30 9.34
N GLU A 176 21.48 1.01 9.36
CA GLU A 176 21.41 0.16 8.16
C GLU A 176 20.34 0.63 7.18
N TYR A 177 19.14 0.96 7.72
CA TYR A 177 17.98 1.33 6.90
C TYR A 177 17.75 2.84 6.82
N ALA A 178 18.72 3.65 7.27
CA ALA A 178 18.71 5.10 7.03
C ALA A 178 18.70 5.40 5.52
N MET A 179 18.29 6.62 5.18
CA MET A 179 18.25 7.09 3.80
C MET A 179 19.59 7.68 3.42
N CYS A 180 20.27 7.03 2.49
CA CYS A 180 21.53 7.47 1.88
C CYS A 180 21.36 7.72 0.38
N GLY A 181 22.34 8.34 -0.23
CA GLY A 181 22.39 8.69 -1.64
C GLY A 181 23.70 8.29 -2.29
N THR A 182 23.67 7.86 -3.54
CA THR A 182 24.85 7.48 -4.32
C THR A 182 25.69 8.67 -4.74
N ALA A 183 25.14 9.89 -4.70
CA ALA A 183 25.75 11.15 -5.06
C ALA A 183 25.08 12.31 -4.32
N ALA A 184 25.49 13.55 -4.55
CA ALA A 184 24.80 14.76 -4.09
C ALA A 184 23.34 14.80 -4.62
N PRO A 185 22.38 15.32 -3.84
CA PRO A 185 20.95 15.26 -4.19
C PRO A 185 20.56 16.02 -5.48
N ASP A 186 21.41 16.93 -5.95
CA ASP A 186 21.23 17.66 -7.21
C ASP A 186 21.99 17.05 -8.40
N ALA A 187 22.75 15.97 -8.18
CA ALA A 187 23.48 15.28 -9.23
C ALA A 187 22.53 14.43 -10.10
N GLU A 188 22.80 14.37 -11.41
CA GLU A 188 22.03 13.57 -12.36
C GLU A 188 22.03 12.06 -12.02
N ALA A 189 23.10 11.57 -11.39
CA ALA A 189 23.27 10.17 -10.99
C ALA A 189 22.84 9.90 -9.53
N PHE A 190 22.09 10.83 -8.92
CA PHE A 190 21.61 10.64 -7.57
C PHE A 190 20.51 9.57 -7.52
N GLU A 191 20.73 8.56 -6.69
CA GLU A 191 19.74 7.54 -6.35
C GLU A 191 19.68 7.39 -4.82
N ARG A 192 18.48 7.25 -4.28
CA ARG A 192 18.30 6.94 -2.86
C ARG A 192 18.51 5.46 -2.62
N VAL A 193 19.33 5.13 -1.64
CA VAL A 193 19.65 3.77 -1.21
C VAL A 193 19.58 3.68 0.32
N ILE A 194 19.54 2.46 0.86
CA ILE A 194 19.80 2.26 2.30
C ILE A 194 21.26 2.56 2.61
N CYS A 195 21.56 3.06 3.81
CA CYS A 195 22.94 3.30 4.21
C CYS A 195 23.75 2.02 4.43
N GLY A 196 23.11 0.86 4.50
CA GLY A 196 23.77 -0.45 4.42
C GLY A 196 24.34 -0.79 3.04
N ALA A 197 23.99 -0.04 1.97
CA ALA A 197 24.53 -0.18 0.62
C ALA A 197 25.67 0.83 0.36
N GLU A 198 26.34 0.73 -0.80
CA GLU A 198 27.36 1.70 -1.21
C GLU A 198 26.71 3.07 -1.46
N HIS A 199 27.21 4.10 -0.81
CA HIS A 199 26.68 5.46 -0.86
C HIS A 199 27.79 6.48 -0.64
N SER A 200 27.49 7.76 -0.77
CA SER A 200 28.42 8.86 -0.52
C SER A 200 27.76 10.08 0.14
N TRP A 201 26.44 10.05 0.31
CA TRP A 201 25.65 11.09 0.94
C TRP A 201 24.61 10.46 1.87
N ARG A 202 24.25 11.18 2.94
CA ARG A 202 23.24 10.79 3.92
C ARG A 202 22.22 11.88 4.12
N ALA A 203 20.94 11.50 4.23
CA ALA A 203 19.90 12.40 4.72
C ALA A 203 20.05 12.59 6.23
N ILE A 204 20.29 13.84 6.67
CA ILE A 204 20.67 14.15 8.05
C ILE A 204 19.58 14.87 8.83
N GLN A 205 18.66 15.57 8.14
CA GLN A 205 17.60 16.33 8.81
C GLN A 205 16.35 16.41 7.96
N VAL A 206 15.19 16.45 8.65
CA VAL A 206 13.88 16.71 8.07
C VAL A 206 13.47 18.15 8.39
N VAL A 207 13.03 18.89 7.38
CA VAL A 207 12.47 20.24 7.52
C VAL A 207 10.98 20.20 7.18
N PRO A 208 10.07 20.20 8.14
CA PRO A 208 8.63 20.17 7.88
C PRO A 208 8.13 21.51 7.36
N TYR A 209 7.08 21.48 6.53
CA TYR A 209 6.34 22.66 6.11
C TYR A 209 5.03 22.78 6.90
N GLU A 210 4.67 24.00 7.32
CA GLU A 210 3.49 24.29 8.11
C GLU A 210 2.27 24.67 7.25
N THR A 211 2.09 24.01 6.10
CA THR A 211 0.95 24.30 5.20
C THR A 211 0.38 23.04 4.61
N ASP A 212 -0.95 22.98 4.52
CA ASP A 212 -1.67 21.83 3.95
C ASP A 212 -1.71 21.83 2.42
N ARG A 213 -1.38 22.97 1.79
CA ARG A 213 -1.41 23.11 0.34
C ARG A 213 -0.03 23.35 -0.19
N TYR A 214 0.28 22.72 -1.32
CA TYR A 214 1.53 22.96 -2.02
C TYR A 214 1.69 24.46 -2.32
N PRO A 215 2.70 25.14 -1.76
CA PRO A 215 2.81 26.60 -1.86
C PRO A 215 3.53 27.06 -3.15
N GLY A 216 4.01 26.10 -3.94
CA GLY A 216 4.83 26.33 -5.16
C GLY A 216 6.31 26.06 -4.94
N GLU A 217 7.04 25.80 -6.02
CA GLU A 217 8.44 25.33 -6.00
C GLU A 217 9.37 26.27 -5.21
N GLN A 218 9.31 27.58 -5.46
CA GLN A 218 10.16 28.53 -4.75
C GLN A 218 9.88 28.51 -3.23
N ALA A 219 8.62 28.42 -2.82
CA ALA A 219 8.23 28.46 -1.42
C ALA A 219 8.55 27.16 -0.66
N VAL A 220 8.75 26.03 -1.33
CA VAL A 220 9.25 24.80 -0.70
C VAL A 220 10.78 24.73 -0.71
N ARG A 221 11.44 25.41 -1.61
CA ARG A 221 12.90 25.45 -1.73
C ARG A 221 13.55 26.41 -0.76
N GLU A 222 13.11 27.67 -0.75
CA GLU A 222 13.72 28.76 0.02
C GLU A 222 13.88 28.46 1.54
N PRO A 223 12.91 27.84 2.24
CA PRO A 223 13.04 27.53 3.67
C PRO A 223 14.08 26.46 3.99
N LEU A 224 14.62 25.73 3.03
CA LEU A 224 15.58 24.65 3.26
C LEU A 224 17.04 25.15 3.31
N GLU A 225 17.37 26.26 2.68
CA GLU A 225 18.76 26.72 2.53
C GLU A 225 19.45 26.86 3.89
N SER A 226 18.93 27.68 4.80
CA SER A 226 19.59 27.91 6.11
C SER A 226 19.57 26.66 7.02
N PRO A 227 18.44 25.95 7.25
CA PRO A 227 18.45 24.77 8.09
C PRO A 227 19.35 23.65 7.58
N CYS A 228 19.50 23.50 6.25
CA CYS A 228 20.33 22.43 5.70
C CYS A 228 21.82 22.82 5.69
N GLU A 229 22.14 24.10 5.50
CA GLU A 229 23.51 24.60 5.72
C GLU A 229 23.95 24.41 7.15
N ASP A 230 23.13 24.78 8.14
CA ASP A 230 23.40 24.59 9.56
C ASP A 230 23.56 23.10 9.91
N ALA A 231 22.67 22.24 9.41
CA ALA A 231 22.75 20.80 9.63
C ALA A 231 24.01 20.17 9.01
N GLY A 232 24.40 20.61 7.81
CA GLY A 232 25.63 20.18 7.17
C GLY A 232 26.87 20.59 7.97
N LEU A 233 26.87 21.82 8.50
CA LEU A 233 27.95 22.31 9.36
C LEU A 233 28.04 21.49 10.67
N ASP A 234 26.91 21.12 11.26
CA ASP A 234 26.87 20.38 12.54
C ASP A 234 27.46 18.96 12.43
N VAL A 235 27.40 18.34 11.23
CA VAL A 235 27.96 17.00 10.99
C VAL A 235 29.34 17.02 10.32
N ALA A 236 29.83 18.19 9.93
CA ALA A 236 31.09 18.34 9.18
C ALA A 236 32.31 18.05 10.05
N ASP A 237 33.28 17.31 9.50
CA ASP A 237 34.59 17.09 10.12
C ASP A 237 35.42 18.38 10.15
N ASP A 238 35.34 19.19 9.08
CA ASP A 238 35.99 20.51 8.99
C ASP A 238 34.94 21.61 8.73
N PRO A 239 34.65 22.47 9.71
CA PRO A 239 33.66 23.54 9.56
C PRO A 239 34.09 24.64 8.58
N LEU A 240 35.30 24.61 8.03
CA LEU A 240 35.76 25.56 7.00
C LEU A 240 35.74 24.96 5.60
N ASP A 241 35.51 23.65 5.48
CA ASP A 241 35.46 22.92 4.20
C ASP A 241 34.43 21.80 4.32
N TYR A 242 33.16 22.11 4.09
CA TYR A 242 32.04 21.15 4.15
C TYR A 242 31.09 21.34 2.99
N GLU A 243 30.39 20.24 2.68
CA GLU A 243 29.37 20.20 1.64
C GLU A 243 28.01 19.87 2.28
N TRP A 244 26.96 20.38 1.68
CA TRP A 244 25.59 20.12 2.06
C TRP A 244 24.66 20.24 0.86
N GLY A 245 23.48 19.67 0.97
CA GLY A 245 22.46 19.75 -0.07
C GLY A 245 21.07 19.62 0.52
N TYR A 246 20.05 19.75 -0.31
CA TYR A 246 18.68 19.56 0.10
C TYR A 246 17.82 19.00 -1.03
N GLU A 247 16.76 18.32 -0.64
CA GLU A 247 15.66 17.94 -1.51
C GLU A 247 14.35 18.55 -1.02
N TYR A 248 13.52 18.99 -1.93
CA TYR A 248 12.18 19.48 -1.65
C TYR A 248 11.14 18.68 -2.44
N PRO A 249 9.89 18.54 -1.91
CA PRO A 249 8.86 17.76 -2.57
C PRO A 249 8.37 18.46 -3.85
N THR A 250 8.14 17.66 -4.89
CA THR A 250 7.33 18.10 -6.03
C THR A 250 5.87 18.27 -5.61
N LYS A 251 5.05 18.85 -6.48
CA LYS A 251 3.62 18.98 -6.23
C LYS A 251 2.95 17.60 -6.07
N GLU A 252 3.35 16.64 -6.90
CA GLU A 252 2.84 15.27 -6.87
C GLU A 252 3.21 14.56 -5.55
N GLN A 253 4.46 14.71 -5.09
CA GLN A 253 4.91 14.17 -3.80
C GLN A 253 4.17 14.83 -2.64
N TRP A 254 3.89 16.13 -2.73
CA TRP A 254 3.08 16.84 -1.74
C TRP A 254 1.65 16.29 -1.66
N GLU A 255 1.02 16.08 -2.81
CA GLU A 255 -0.33 15.50 -2.90
C GLU A 255 -0.38 14.05 -2.39
N MET A 256 0.76 13.34 -2.44
CA MET A 256 0.94 12.01 -1.83
C MET A 256 1.31 12.06 -0.34
N GLY A 257 1.41 13.27 0.26
CA GLY A 257 1.61 13.46 1.70
C GLY A 257 3.04 13.79 2.12
N GLN A 258 4.01 13.96 1.21
CA GLN A 258 5.34 14.45 1.56
C GLN A 258 5.31 15.97 1.77
N THR A 259 5.06 16.41 2.98
CA THR A 259 5.01 17.82 3.39
C THR A 259 6.27 18.24 4.16
N TRP A 260 7.43 17.75 3.72
CA TRP A 260 8.74 18.06 4.30
C TRP A 260 9.84 17.99 3.25
N GLY A 261 10.90 18.76 3.47
CA GLY A 261 12.17 18.64 2.76
C GLY A 261 13.19 17.85 3.56
N LEU A 262 14.28 17.48 2.91
CA LEU A 262 15.39 16.69 3.46
C LEU A 262 16.69 17.48 3.29
N CYS A 263 17.51 17.51 4.34
CA CYS A 263 18.89 17.98 4.28
C CYS A 263 19.85 16.81 4.12
N TRP A 264 20.90 17.01 3.36
CA TRP A 264 21.88 16.01 3.01
C TRP A 264 23.29 16.50 3.28
N ALA A 265 24.16 15.58 3.69
CA ALA A 265 25.61 15.83 3.80
C ALA A 265 26.37 14.60 3.26
N PRO A 266 27.65 14.76 2.86
CA PRO A 266 28.55 13.64 2.60
C PRO A 266 28.66 12.71 3.81
N ASP A 267 28.78 11.38 3.56
CA ASP A 267 28.89 10.34 4.62
C ASP A 267 30.12 9.44 4.37
#